data_6be9af66a8dec22ea76baba807c6189f
#
_entry.id   6be9af66a8dec22ea76baba807c6189f
#
_cell.length_a   1.000
_cell.length_b   1.000
_cell.length_c   1.000
_cell.angle_alpha   90.00
_cell.angle_beta   90.00
_cell.angle_gamma   90.00
#
_symmetry.space_group_name_H-M   'P 1'
#
loop_
_entity.id
_entity.type
_entity.pdbx_description
1 polymer ?
#
loop_
_entity_poly.entity_id
_entity_poly.type
_entity_poly.pdbx_seq_one_letter_code
_entity_poly.pdbx_strand_id
1 'polypeptide(L)'
;MKMLILVTVMVPWMVGAATMAKTDVYALETDAFLAARDGRVQTAQIAAIRRATAGETDDLKAVRTARNTWAPLPDGVEAERMSPTMQLYRPKGGRDLPLLIYLHGGGWVIGSLASCSAFCGAVAAKGSAVLALDYPLAPEHPFPAALNAVCAAFRAVVSDPARFGADPARVSIGGDSSGGNLSLAAALVLQKENLKPRSLVLYYPVTEARADGSASWRTFATGCGMDAAFMDVCLVAYLNGHDPRDPLVSPAFATDEQLRRLPPVHILGADRDVLRDQGLRFARRLDALGCPVRAEVLPGSTHLFVTVKGQPAAFACAVAFATEAMR
;
A
#
# COMPACT_ATOMS: atom_id res chain seq x y z
N MET A 1 -31.58 -6.03 -0.20
CA MET A 1 -31.28 -4.91 -1.12
C MET A 1 -29.91 -5.22 -1.72
N LYS A 2 -29.87 -5.72 -2.97
CA LYS A 2 -28.63 -6.15 -3.64
C LYS A 2 -27.87 -4.89 -4.07
N MET A 3 -26.73 -4.62 -3.45
CA MET A 3 -25.83 -3.55 -3.85
C MET A 3 -24.98 -4.06 -5.03
N LEU A 4 -25.13 -3.39 -6.16
CA LEU A 4 -24.46 -3.71 -7.42
C LEU A 4 -22.99 -3.36 -7.30
N ILE A 5 -22.11 -4.35 -7.46
CA ILE A 5 -20.68 -4.10 -7.64
C ILE A 5 -20.48 -3.64 -9.07
N LEU A 6 -20.08 -2.41 -9.21
CA LEU A 6 -19.59 -1.89 -10.47
C LEU A 6 -18.10 -2.30 -10.60
N VAL A 7 -17.86 -3.46 -11.21
CA VAL A 7 -16.58 -3.66 -11.90
C VAL A 7 -16.69 -2.82 -13.16
N THR A 8 -16.33 -1.54 -13.06
CA THR A 8 -16.33 -0.66 -14.21
C THR A 8 -15.11 -0.99 -15.08
N VAL A 9 -15.25 -2.00 -15.92
CA VAL A 9 -14.45 -2.06 -17.14
C VAL A 9 -15.03 -0.96 -18.03
N MET A 10 -14.42 0.22 -18.03
CA MET A 10 -14.79 1.27 -18.98
C MET A 10 -14.42 0.83 -20.40
N VAL A 11 -15.44 0.45 -21.19
CA VAL A 11 -15.36 0.32 -22.65
C VAL A 11 -15.62 1.71 -23.24
N PRO A 12 -14.78 2.20 -24.17
CA PRO A 12 -14.87 3.57 -24.67
C PRO A 12 -16.02 3.73 -25.67
N TRP A 13 -16.86 4.76 -25.50
CA TRP A 13 -17.72 5.27 -26.56
C TRP A 13 -17.58 6.79 -26.74
N MET A 14 -17.31 7.13 -28.00
CA MET A 14 -17.39 8.39 -28.75
C MET A 14 -16.21 9.35 -28.71
N VAL A 15 -15.61 9.39 -29.90
CA VAL A 15 -14.63 10.34 -30.40
C VAL A 15 -15.32 11.69 -30.72
N GLY A 16 -14.79 12.75 -30.13
CA GLY A 16 -15.08 14.11 -30.49
C GLY A 16 -14.16 15.07 -29.72
N ALA A 17 -13.18 15.69 -30.44
CA ALA A 17 -12.23 16.71 -29.98
C ALA A 17 -11.41 16.35 -28.71
N ALA A 18 -10.22 15.81 -28.97
CA ALA A 18 -8.96 15.80 -28.23
C ALA A 18 -8.93 16.21 -26.74
N THR A 19 -9.71 15.56 -25.91
CA THR A 19 -9.33 15.28 -24.53
C THR A 19 -8.79 13.87 -24.53
N MET A 20 -7.47 13.70 -24.33
CA MET A 20 -6.87 12.38 -24.14
C MET A 20 -7.68 11.64 -23.10
N ALA A 21 -8.10 10.41 -23.39
CA ALA A 21 -8.81 9.59 -22.41
C ALA A 21 -7.92 9.46 -21.15
N LYS A 22 -8.49 9.43 -19.95
CA LYS A 22 -7.70 9.24 -18.70
C LYS A 22 -6.77 8.04 -18.78
N THR A 23 -7.17 7.00 -19.52
CA THR A 23 -6.38 5.81 -19.84
C THR A 23 -5.06 6.11 -20.56
N ASP A 24 -5.08 7.06 -21.49
CA ASP A 24 -3.89 7.40 -22.30
C ASP A 24 -2.87 8.16 -21.44
N VAL A 25 -3.33 9.00 -20.51
CA VAL A 25 -2.44 9.76 -19.62
C VAL A 25 -1.64 8.81 -18.72
N TYR A 26 -2.28 7.83 -18.09
CA TYR A 26 -1.58 6.88 -17.21
C TYR A 26 -0.52 6.06 -17.99
N ALA A 27 -0.87 5.61 -19.20
CA ALA A 27 0.05 4.85 -20.04
C ALA A 27 1.26 5.69 -20.45
N LEU A 28 1.06 6.91 -20.91
CA LEU A 28 2.13 7.84 -21.31
C LEU A 28 3.06 8.18 -20.14
N GLU A 29 2.52 8.49 -18.98
CA GLU A 29 3.33 8.77 -17.79
C GLU A 29 4.12 7.52 -17.36
N THR A 30 3.51 6.35 -17.45
CA THR A 30 4.17 5.07 -17.13
C THR A 30 5.30 4.78 -18.11
N ASP A 31 5.10 4.96 -19.42
CA ASP A 31 6.13 4.72 -20.43
C ASP A 31 7.32 5.67 -20.23
N ALA A 32 7.06 6.96 -19.96
CA ALA A 32 8.09 7.93 -19.64
C ALA A 32 8.83 7.58 -18.32
N PHE A 33 8.09 7.16 -17.28
CA PHE A 33 8.65 6.72 -16.02
C PHE A 33 9.56 5.51 -16.18
N LEU A 34 9.12 4.48 -16.92
CA LEU A 34 9.90 3.27 -17.14
C LEU A 34 11.14 3.55 -17.99
N ALA A 35 11.04 4.40 -19.01
CA ALA A 35 12.16 4.80 -19.85
C ALA A 35 13.24 5.59 -19.09
N ALA A 36 12.85 6.37 -18.08
CA ALA A 36 13.76 7.13 -17.23
C ALA A 36 14.44 6.31 -16.12
N ARG A 37 14.01 5.07 -15.87
CA ARG A 37 14.56 4.24 -14.79
C ARG A 37 15.90 3.64 -15.17
N ASP A 38 16.83 3.70 -14.21
CA ASP A 38 18.05 2.91 -14.28
C ASP A 38 17.82 1.52 -13.68
N GLY A 39 17.76 0.49 -14.50
CA GLY A 39 17.58 -0.90 -14.06
C GLY A 39 18.67 -1.39 -13.10
N ARG A 40 19.88 -0.77 -13.12
CA ARG A 40 20.96 -1.10 -12.18
C ARG A 40 20.56 -0.83 -10.72
N VAL A 41 19.70 0.16 -10.47
CA VAL A 41 19.22 0.47 -9.10
C VAL A 41 18.49 -0.72 -8.50
N GLN A 42 17.55 -1.33 -9.22
CA GLN A 42 16.82 -2.49 -8.71
C GLN A 42 17.69 -3.73 -8.59
N THR A 43 18.63 -3.94 -9.53
CA THR A 43 19.62 -5.01 -9.44
C THR A 43 20.48 -4.87 -8.17
N ALA A 44 20.94 -3.65 -7.87
CA ALA A 44 21.68 -3.37 -6.64
C ALA A 44 20.84 -3.62 -5.38
N GLN A 45 19.57 -3.23 -5.38
CA GLN A 45 18.63 -3.50 -4.28
C GLN A 45 18.48 -5.01 -4.04
N ILE A 46 18.24 -5.79 -5.09
CA ILE A 46 18.13 -7.26 -5.01
C ILE A 46 19.39 -7.86 -4.40
N ALA A 47 20.58 -7.45 -4.87
CA ALA A 47 21.84 -7.93 -4.37
C ALA A 47 22.07 -7.57 -2.89
N ALA A 48 21.74 -6.33 -2.49
CA ALA A 48 21.85 -5.86 -1.11
C ALA A 48 20.92 -6.64 -0.16
N ILE A 49 19.66 -6.91 -0.59
CA ILE A 49 18.71 -7.69 0.21
C ILE A 49 19.21 -9.14 0.40
N ARG A 50 19.74 -9.76 -0.66
CA ARG A 50 20.31 -11.13 -0.55
C ARG A 50 21.47 -11.18 0.45
N ARG A 51 22.41 -10.22 0.37
CA ARG A 51 23.53 -10.16 1.31
C ARG A 51 23.05 -9.91 2.73
N ALA A 52 22.09 -9.01 2.93
CA ALA A 52 21.54 -8.74 4.25
C ALA A 52 20.83 -9.96 4.86
N THR A 53 20.12 -10.75 4.05
CA THR A 53 19.52 -12.02 4.49
C THR A 53 20.57 -13.06 4.89
N ALA A 54 21.79 -12.94 4.35
CA ALA A 54 22.95 -13.76 4.74
C ALA A 54 23.78 -13.15 5.92
N GLY A 55 23.32 -12.02 6.49
CA GLY A 55 23.97 -11.35 7.63
C GLY A 55 24.82 -10.13 7.29
N GLU A 56 24.94 -9.73 6.01
CA GLU A 56 25.76 -8.59 5.56
C GLU A 56 24.85 -7.38 5.26
N THR A 57 24.60 -6.53 6.27
CA THR A 57 23.54 -5.50 6.20
C THR A 57 23.96 -4.12 5.67
N ASP A 58 25.24 -3.83 5.46
CA ASP A 58 25.70 -2.47 5.16
C ASP A 58 25.20 -1.92 3.82
N ASP A 59 25.18 -2.74 2.78
CA ASP A 59 24.62 -2.34 1.48
C ASP A 59 23.13 -2.06 1.56
N LEU A 60 22.39 -2.82 2.38
CA LEU A 60 20.96 -2.59 2.56
C LEU A 60 20.70 -1.28 3.31
N LYS A 61 21.54 -0.91 4.27
CA LYS A 61 21.49 0.41 4.94
C LYS A 61 21.69 1.53 3.92
N ALA A 62 22.64 1.40 3.00
CA ALA A 62 22.85 2.37 1.93
C ALA A 62 21.63 2.48 0.99
N VAL A 63 21.03 1.36 0.60
CA VAL A 63 19.79 1.32 -0.19
C VAL A 63 18.64 2.03 0.52
N ARG A 64 18.42 1.79 1.81
CA ARG A 64 17.40 2.45 2.62
C ARG A 64 17.64 3.96 2.70
N THR A 65 18.89 4.38 2.94
CA THR A 65 19.27 5.80 3.02
C THR A 65 19.02 6.53 1.72
N ALA A 66 19.32 5.93 0.58
CA ALA A 66 19.11 6.53 -0.74
C ALA A 66 17.62 6.79 -1.04
N ARG A 67 16.70 6.08 -0.40
CA ARG A 67 15.24 6.28 -0.53
C ARG A 67 14.64 7.21 0.53
N ASN A 68 15.44 7.70 1.47
CA ASN A 68 14.97 8.48 2.61
C ASN A 68 14.86 9.99 2.28
N THR A 69 14.08 10.33 1.27
CA THR A 69 13.90 11.70 0.79
C THR A 69 12.53 12.23 1.19
N TRP A 70 12.51 13.29 1.99
CA TRP A 70 11.29 13.96 2.41
C TRP A 70 10.72 14.84 1.29
N ALA A 71 9.42 14.78 1.11
CA ALA A 71 8.70 15.73 0.27
C ALA A 71 8.42 17.03 1.04
N PRO A 72 8.36 18.19 0.36
CA PRO A 72 7.86 19.41 0.97
C PRO A 72 6.40 19.24 1.40
N LEU A 73 6.02 19.87 2.50
CA LEU A 73 4.63 19.86 2.96
C LEU A 73 3.77 20.72 2.04
N PRO A 74 2.56 20.27 1.68
CA PRO A 74 1.59 21.11 1.01
C PRO A 74 1.17 22.29 1.90
N ASP A 75 0.77 23.41 1.26
CA ASP A 75 0.23 24.55 1.97
C ASP A 75 -0.97 24.16 2.84
N GLY A 76 -1.04 24.73 4.04
CA GLY A 76 -2.11 24.45 4.99
C GLY A 76 -2.01 23.11 5.72
N VAL A 77 -0.97 22.31 5.46
CA VAL A 77 -0.70 21.04 6.18
C VAL A 77 0.38 21.27 7.23
N GLU A 78 0.22 20.64 8.38
CA GLU A 78 1.26 20.49 9.41
C GLU A 78 1.69 19.03 9.52
N ALA A 79 2.94 18.82 9.93
CA ALA A 79 3.48 17.49 10.22
C ALA A 79 4.12 17.50 11.61
N GLU A 80 3.70 16.53 12.43
CA GLU A 80 4.14 16.39 13.82
C GLU A 80 4.82 15.03 14.02
N ARG A 81 6.02 15.03 14.62
CA ARG A 81 6.72 13.80 14.97
C ARG A 81 6.15 13.29 16.31
N MET A 82 5.29 12.27 16.23
CA MET A 82 4.64 11.67 17.41
C MET A 82 5.59 10.75 18.20
N SER A 83 6.53 10.11 17.50
CA SER A 83 7.59 9.25 18.05
C SER A 83 8.69 9.05 17.00
N PRO A 84 9.82 8.40 17.32
CA PRO A 84 10.84 8.08 16.31
C PRO A 84 10.29 7.31 15.09
N THR A 85 9.20 6.55 15.26
CA THR A 85 8.60 5.70 14.22
C THR A 85 7.23 6.16 13.72
N MET A 86 6.73 7.32 14.18
CA MET A 86 5.40 7.82 13.81
C MET A 86 5.45 9.30 13.42
N GLN A 87 4.88 9.60 12.26
CA GLN A 87 4.71 10.97 11.75
C GLN A 87 3.24 11.22 11.45
N LEU A 88 2.64 12.20 12.12
CA LEU A 88 1.27 12.64 11.86
C LEU A 88 1.27 13.80 10.87
N TYR A 89 0.42 13.75 9.86
CA TYR A 89 0.12 14.81 8.92
C TYR A 89 -1.35 15.17 9.05
N ARG A 90 -1.67 16.47 9.10
CA ARG A 90 -3.07 16.94 9.14
C ARG A 90 -3.20 18.38 8.63
N PRO A 91 -4.40 18.84 8.27
CA PRO A 91 -4.66 20.26 8.09
C PRO A 91 -4.30 21.02 9.37
N LYS A 92 -3.70 22.21 9.23
CA LYS A 92 -3.34 23.07 10.40
C LYS A 92 -4.54 23.30 11.31
N GLY A 93 -4.39 22.95 12.59
CA GLY A 93 -5.45 23.09 13.59
C GLY A 93 -6.62 22.12 13.43
N GLY A 94 -6.54 21.15 12.52
CA GLY A 94 -7.60 20.17 12.29
C GLY A 94 -7.81 19.23 13.50
N ARG A 95 -9.09 18.97 13.81
CA ARG A 95 -9.53 18.06 14.90
C ARG A 95 -10.72 17.23 14.41
N ASP A 96 -10.96 16.10 15.08
CA ASP A 96 -12.06 15.17 14.77
C ASP A 96 -12.09 14.77 13.29
N LEU A 97 -10.90 14.51 12.73
CA LEU A 97 -10.68 14.20 11.33
C LEU A 97 -10.81 12.69 11.07
N PRO A 98 -11.23 12.29 9.84
CA PRO A 98 -10.94 10.94 9.37
C PRO A 98 -9.43 10.70 9.46
N LEU A 99 -9.00 9.57 10.02
CA LEU A 99 -7.58 9.25 10.15
C LEU A 99 -7.25 7.99 9.37
N LEU A 100 -6.18 8.07 8.57
CA LEU A 100 -5.56 6.94 7.91
C LEU A 100 -4.24 6.58 8.61
N ILE A 101 -4.13 5.40 9.19
CA ILE A 101 -2.84 4.82 9.55
C ILE A 101 -2.24 4.28 8.25
N TYR A 102 -1.16 4.93 7.78
CA TYR A 102 -0.55 4.61 6.49
C TYR A 102 0.75 3.84 6.65
N LEU A 103 0.84 2.73 5.93
CA LEU A 103 1.95 1.78 5.93
C LEU A 103 2.63 1.85 4.57
N HIS A 104 3.88 2.30 4.55
CA HIS A 104 4.65 2.40 3.31
C HIS A 104 4.93 1.02 2.69
N GLY A 105 5.08 0.96 1.36
CA GLY A 105 5.57 -0.20 0.65
C GLY A 105 7.09 -0.36 0.72
N GLY A 106 7.59 -1.37 0.00
CA GLY A 106 9.02 -1.67 -0.08
C GLY A 106 9.37 -3.11 0.28
N GLY A 107 8.42 -4.04 0.08
CA GLY A 107 8.64 -5.47 0.30
C GLY A 107 8.99 -5.83 1.74
N TRP A 108 8.51 -5.08 2.73
CA TRP A 108 8.83 -5.21 4.16
C TRP A 108 10.31 -5.01 4.49
N VAL A 109 11.16 -4.69 3.52
CA VAL A 109 12.63 -4.63 3.64
C VAL A 109 13.17 -3.23 3.49
N ILE A 110 12.53 -2.41 2.66
CA ILE A 110 12.91 -1.01 2.39
C ILE A 110 11.70 -0.09 2.59
N GLY A 111 11.94 1.20 2.57
CA GLY A 111 10.90 2.21 2.83
C GLY A 111 11.11 2.91 4.16
N SER A 112 10.39 4.01 4.37
CA SER A 112 10.49 4.84 5.57
C SER A 112 9.36 5.87 5.61
N LEU A 113 9.24 6.60 6.72
CA LEU A 113 8.36 7.78 6.82
C LEU A 113 8.61 8.80 5.70
N ALA A 114 9.88 8.98 5.30
CA ALA A 114 10.22 9.91 4.23
C ALA A 114 9.71 9.44 2.87
N SER A 115 9.79 8.12 2.58
CA SER A 115 9.37 7.57 1.29
C SER A 115 7.88 7.71 1.00
N CYS A 116 7.02 7.81 2.02
CA CYS A 116 5.58 8.02 1.88
C CYS A 116 5.13 9.47 2.19
N SER A 117 6.06 10.37 2.53
CA SER A 117 5.75 11.73 2.99
C SER A 117 4.93 12.54 1.98
N ALA A 118 5.22 12.40 0.67
CA ALA A 118 4.48 13.06 -0.39
C ALA A 118 2.99 12.67 -0.40
N PHE A 119 2.72 11.37 -0.30
CA PHE A 119 1.36 10.84 -0.28
C PHE A 119 0.61 11.25 0.99
N CYS A 120 1.25 11.08 2.15
CA CYS A 120 0.64 11.44 3.43
C CYS A 120 0.29 12.93 3.49
N GLY A 121 1.19 13.82 3.05
CA GLY A 121 0.93 15.24 2.95
C GLY A 121 -0.20 15.58 1.98
N ALA A 122 -0.23 14.93 0.81
CA ALA A 122 -1.27 15.16 -0.19
C ALA A 122 -2.67 14.72 0.27
N VAL A 123 -2.77 13.59 0.98
CA VAL A 123 -4.04 13.14 1.59
C VAL A 123 -4.46 14.09 2.72
N ALA A 124 -3.51 14.55 3.54
CA ALA A 124 -3.80 15.52 4.59
C ALA A 124 -4.33 16.85 4.03
N ALA A 125 -3.80 17.33 2.89
CA ALA A 125 -4.30 18.50 2.20
C ALA A 125 -5.76 18.37 1.69
N LYS A 126 -6.31 17.16 1.69
CA LYS A 126 -7.73 16.88 1.35
C LYS A 126 -8.65 16.81 2.57
N GLY A 127 -8.16 17.18 3.75
CA GLY A 127 -8.97 17.32 4.97
C GLY A 127 -8.99 16.10 5.88
N SER A 128 -8.05 15.18 5.74
CA SER A 128 -7.90 14.00 6.60
C SER A 128 -6.64 14.10 7.46
N ALA A 129 -6.57 13.37 8.56
CA ALA A 129 -5.31 13.10 9.25
C ALA A 129 -4.68 11.82 8.68
N VAL A 130 -3.35 11.77 8.60
CA VAL A 130 -2.60 10.59 8.19
C VAL A 130 -1.48 10.34 9.19
N LEU A 131 -1.51 9.18 9.84
CA LEU A 131 -0.43 8.71 10.71
C LEU A 131 0.43 7.72 9.93
N ALA A 132 1.57 8.20 9.43
CA ALA A 132 2.55 7.33 8.81
C ALA A 132 3.33 6.54 9.87
N LEU A 133 3.52 5.25 9.64
CA LEU A 133 4.24 4.34 10.55
C LEU A 133 5.49 3.78 9.88
N ASP A 134 6.62 3.95 10.55
CA ASP A 134 7.91 3.31 10.25
C ASP A 134 7.99 1.99 11.03
N TYR A 135 7.47 0.93 10.42
CA TYR A 135 7.43 -0.39 11.06
C TYR A 135 8.79 -1.10 10.96
N PRO A 136 9.12 -2.04 11.88
CA PRO A 136 10.36 -2.80 11.84
C PRO A 136 10.52 -3.55 10.52
N LEU A 137 11.72 -3.42 9.88
CA LEU A 137 12.00 -3.98 8.57
C LEU A 137 12.78 -5.30 8.67
N ALA A 138 12.48 -6.21 7.74
CA ALA A 138 13.27 -7.41 7.50
C ALA A 138 14.56 -7.07 6.72
N PRO A 139 15.59 -7.88 6.78
CA PRO A 139 15.69 -9.15 7.51
C PRO A 139 15.97 -9.00 9.00
N GLU A 140 16.32 -7.81 9.52
CA GLU A 140 16.66 -7.59 10.94
C GLU A 140 15.47 -7.90 11.85
N HIS A 141 14.25 -7.61 11.37
CA HIS A 141 13.00 -7.83 12.08
C HIS A 141 11.98 -8.53 11.15
N PRO A 142 12.11 -9.84 10.91
CA PRO A 142 11.21 -10.57 10.03
C PRO A 142 9.79 -10.67 10.62
N PHE A 143 8.88 -11.31 9.90
CA PHE A 143 7.55 -11.62 10.41
C PHE A 143 7.63 -12.28 11.80
N PRO A 144 6.79 -11.87 12.76
CA PRO A 144 5.65 -10.94 12.67
C PRO A 144 5.93 -9.50 13.19
N ALA A 145 7.20 -9.05 13.25
CA ALA A 145 7.57 -7.80 13.92
C ALA A 145 6.80 -6.57 13.37
N ALA A 146 6.76 -6.41 12.04
CA ALA A 146 6.02 -5.33 11.39
C ALA A 146 4.51 -5.38 11.70
N LEU A 147 3.89 -6.56 11.62
CA LEU A 147 2.47 -6.74 11.92
C LEU A 147 2.14 -6.35 13.36
N ASN A 148 2.98 -6.75 14.32
CA ASN A 148 2.80 -6.39 15.73
C ASN A 148 2.86 -4.88 15.95
N ALA A 149 3.79 -4.18 15.28
CA ALA A 149 3.90 -2.72 15.35
C ALA A 149 2.65 -2.02 14.78
N VAL A 150 2.10 -2.51 13.66
CA VAL A 150 0.86 -1.98 13.06
C VAL A 150 -0.33 -2.14 14.01
N CYS A 151 -0.50 -3.33 14.59
CA CYS A 151 -1.58 -3.59 15.54
C CYS A 151 -1.43 -2.71 16.79
N ALA A 152 -0.21 -2.51 17.30
CA ALA A 152 0.05 -1.62 18.43
C ALA A 152 -0.28 -0.16 18.11
N ALA A 153 0.08 0.33 16.90
CA ALA A 153 -0.26 1.68 16.47
C ALA A 153 -1.78 1.89 16.37
N PHE A 154 -2.52 0.92 15.82
CA PHE A 154 -3.98 1.01 15.76
C PHE A 154 -4.60 1.08 17.17
N ARG A 155 -4.19 0.19 18.10
CA ARG A 155 -4.65 0.22 19.48
C ARG A 155 -4.35 1.56 20.16
N ALA A 156 -3.16 2.13 19.95
CA ALA A 156 -2.80 3.43 20.50
C ALA A 156 -3.71 4.56 19.97
N VAL A 157 -4.02 4.56 18.67
CA VAL A 157 -4.92 5.56 18.07
C VAL A 157 -6.34 5.44 18.63
N VAL A 158 -6.90 4.23 18.72
CA VAL A 158 -8.28 4.06 19.19
C VAL A 158 -8.44 4.24 20.71
N SER A 159 -7.36 4.08 21.48
CA SER A 159 -7.37 4.33 22.94
C SER A 159 -7.30 5.82 23.28
N ASP A 160 -6.66 6.64 22.45
CA ASP A 160 -6.55 8.09 22.65
C ASP A 160 -6.62 8.82 21.28
N PRO A 161 -7.78 8.83 20.61
CA PRO A 161 -7.93 9.41 19.27
C PRO A 161 -7.70 10.93 19.27
N ALA A 162 -8.01 11.62 20.37
CA ALA A 162 -7.84 13.07 20.49
C ALA A 162 -6.36 13.49 20.33
N ARG A 163 -5.43 12.69 20.83
CA ARG A 163 -3.99 12.89 20.68
C ARG A 163 -3.56 12.96 19.20
N PHE A 164 -4.26 12.24 18.34
CA PHE A 164 -3.99 12.18 16.90
C PHE A 164 -4.90 13.11 16.07
N GLY A 165 -5.78 13.90 16.75
CA GLY A 165 -6.78 14.73 16.07
C GLY A 165 -7.80 13.92 15.29
N ALA A 166 -8.03 12.67 15.68
CA ALA A 166 -8.86 11.69 14.99
C ALA A 166 -10.28 11.62 15.53
N ASP A 167 -11.24 11.42 14.63
CA ASP A 167 -12.56 10.93 14.98
C ASP A 167 -12.46 9.40 15.23
N PRO A 168 -12.79 8.92 16.45
CA PRO A 168 -12.67 7.50 16.78
C PRO A 168 -13.51 6.57 15.89
N ALA A 169 -14.59 7.06 15.29
CA ALA A 169 -15.45 6.30 14.40
C ALA A 169 -14.88 6.21 12.95
N ARG A 170 -13.85 7.00 12.63
CA ARG A 170 -13.30 7.14 11.28
C ARG A 170 -11.81 6.87 11.22
N VAL A 171 -11.33 5.82 11.91
CA VAL A 171 -9.95 5.36 11.86
C VAL A 171 -9.83 4.21 10.86
N SER A 172 -9.12 4.45 9.76
CA SER A 172 -8.83 3.47 8.70
C SER A 172 -7.37 3.04 8.74
N ILE A 173 -7.07 1.87 8.16
CA ILE A 173 -5.70 1.40 7.93
C ILE A 173 -5.51 1.27 6.42
N GLY A 174 -4.34 1.63 5.92
CA GLY A 174 -4.03 1.46 4.51
C GLY A 174 -2.54 1.51 4.22
N GLY A 175 -2.20 1.19 3.00
CA GLY A 175 -0.82 1.21 2.56
C GLY A 175 -0.65 0.68 1.14
N ASP A 176 0.56 0.79 0.65
CA ASP A 176 0.93 0.34 -0.68
C ASP A 176 1.78 -0.93 -0.64
N SER A 177 1.56 -1.86 -1.58
CA SER A 177 2.37 -3.08 -1.75
C SER A 177 2.41 -3.92 -0.45
N SER A 178 3.59 -4.10 0.16
CA SER A 178 3.75 -4.73 1.48
C SER A 178 2.99 -4.02 2.59
N GLY A 179 2.83 -2.69 2.52
CA GLY A 179 1.99 -1.94 3.47
C GLY A 179 0.51 -2.30 3.35
N GLY A 180 0.03 -2.53 2.12
CA GLY A 180 -1.31 -3.05 1.87
C GLY A 180 -1.51 -4.47 2.44
N ASN A 181 -0.50 -5.32 2.35
CA ASN A 181 -0.47 -6.64 2.98
C ASN A 181 -0.59 -6.53 4.51
N LEU A 182 0.26 -5.72 5.13
CA LEU A 182 0.23 -5.50 6.58
C LEU A 182 -1.12 -4.95 7.05
N SER A 183 -1.78 -4.10 6.25
CA SER A 183 -3.11 -3.58 6.54
C SER A 183 -4.17 -4.68 6.62
N LEU A 184 -4.16 -5.62 5.67
CA LEU A 184 -5.03 -6.78 5.66
C LEU A 184 -4.74 -7.71 6.84
N ALA A 185 -3.47 -8.05 7.06
CA ALA A 185 -3.05 -8.92 8.16
C ALA A 185 -3.41 -8.31 9.52
N ALA A 186 -3.22 -7.00 9.71
CA ALA A 186 -3.60 -6.31 10.93
C ALA A 186 -5.12 -6.39 11.18
N ALA A 187 -5.95 -6.21 10.15
CA ALA A 187 -7.40 -6.36 10.28
C ALA A 187 -7.80 -7.78 10.71
N LEU A 188 -7.10 -8.82 10.21
CA LEU A 188 -7.31 -10.22 10.63
C LEU A 188 -6.91 -10.48 12.10
N VAL A 189 -5.92 -9.77 12.62
CA VAL A 189 -5.54 -9.85 14.05
C VAL A 189 -6.54 -9.08 14.91
N LEU A 190 -6.79 -7.82 14.58
CA LEU A 190 -7.61 -6.89 15.37
C LEU A 190 -9.06 -7.36 15.51
N GLN A 191 -9.62 -8.03 14.51
CA GLN A 191 -10.99 -8.58 14.62
C GLN A 191 -11.15 -9.62 15.72
N LYS A 192 -10.07 -10.30 16.16
CA LYS A 192 -10.11 -11.25 17.29
C LYS A 192 -10.29 -10.51 18.63
N GLU A 193 -9.96 -9.24 18.66
CA GLU A 193 -10.08 -8.35 19.81
C GLU A 193 -11.35 -7.47 19.74
N ASN A 194 -12.24 -7.74 18.77
CA ASN A 194 -13.39 -6.89 18.43
C ASN A 194 -13.03 -5.45 18.07
N LEU A 195 -11.78 -5.22 17.64
CA LEU A 195 -11.33 -3.97 17.08
C LEU A 195 -11.48 -4.02 15.55
N LYS A 196 -12.09 -2.98 14.98
CA LYS A 196 -12.37 -2.94 13.55
C LYS A 196 -12.02 -1.56 12.98
N PRO A 197 -11.10 -1.47 12.02
CA PRO A 197 -10.89 -0.24 11.25
C PRO A 197 -12.18 0.19 10.52
N ARG A 198 -12.34 1.50 10.27
CA ARG A 198 -13.46 2.02 9.45
C ARG A 198 -13.45 1.45 8.05
N SER A 199 -12.28 1.39 7.42
CA SER A 199 -12.04 0.80 6.11
C SER A 199 -10.57 0.37 5.94
N LEU A 200 -10.28 -0.43 4.91
CA LEU A 200 -8.92 -0.70 4.42
C LEU A 200 -8.72 0.00 3.07
N VAL A 201 -7.64 0.76 2.93
CA VAL A 201 -7.30 1.51 1.71
C VAL A 201 -5.98 0.98 1.15
N LEU A 202 -6.05 0.18 0.10
CA LEU A 202 -4.96 -0.67 -0.36
C LEU A 202 -4.54 -0.29 -1.78
N TYR A 203 -3.25 -0.06 -1.97
CA TYR A 203 -2.67 0.22 -3.29
C TYR A 203 -1.83 -0.97 -3.73
N TYR A 204 -2.18 -1.57 -4.86
CA TYR A 204 -1.50 -2.73 -5.44
C TYR A 204 -0.97 -3.72 -4.37
N PRO A 205 -1.85 -4.18 -3.45
CA PRO A 205 -1.43 -4.91 -2.27
C PRO A 205 -0.87 -6.29 -2.59
N VAL A 206 0.09 -6.77 -1.79
CA VAL A 206 0.45 -8.19 -1.75
C VAL A 206 -0.65 -8.93 -0.99
N THR A 207 -1.37 -9.83 -1.65
CA THR A 207 -2.39 -10.67 -1.02
C THR A 207 -1.93 -12.11 -0.79
N GLU A 208 -0.92 -12.55 -1.54
CA GLU A 208 -0.21 -13.82 -1.39
C GLU A 208 1.30 -13.54 -1.29
N ALA A 209 1.93 -13.90 -0.18
CA ALA A 209 3.38 -13.73 0.05
C ALA A 209 4.20 -14.84 -0.62
N ARG A 210 4.00 -15.00 -1.92
CA ARG A 210 4.70 -15.99 -2.77
C ARG A 210 4.56 -15.64 -4.25
N ALA A 211 5.41 -16.24 -5.08
CA ALA A 211 5.17 -16.32 -6.52
C ALA A 211 3.87 -17.11 -6.76
N ASP A 212 2.83 -16.43 -7.26
CA ASP A 212 1.49 -17.01 -7.38
C ASP A 212 1.22 -17.70 -8.73
N GLY A 213 2.18 -17.63 -9.67
CA GLY A 213 2.09 -18.24 -10.99
C GLY A 213 1.01 -17.63 -11.89
N SER A 214 0.44 -16.48 -11.55
CA SER A 214 -0.58 -15.79 -12.33
C SER A 214 -0.06 -15.31 -13.70
N ALA A 215 -0.97 -14.90 -14.58
CA ALA A 215 -0.60 -14.31 -15.86
C ALA A 215 0.19 -13.02 -15.65
N SER A 216 -0.24 -12.13 -14.74
CA SER A 216 0.48 -10.89 -14.44
C SER A 216 1.87 -11.15 -13.87
N TRP A 217 2.03 -12.15 -12.99
CA TRP A 217 3.35 -12.53 -12.44
C TRP A 217 4.34 -12.91 -13.55
N ARG A 218 3.88 -13.59 -14.60
CA ARG A 218 4.72 -13.97 -15.75
C ARG A 218 4.93 -12.83 -16.74
N THR A 219 3.85 -12.13 -17.10
CA THR A 219 3.87 -11.09 -18.14
C THR A 219 4.67 -9.86 -17.73
N PHE A 220 4.57 -9.46 -16.47
CA PHE A 220 5.21 -8.26 -15.93
C PHE A 220 6.41 -8.56 -15.04
N ALA A 221 6.99 -9.76 -15.16
CA ALA A 221 8.09 -10.25 -14.35
C ALA A 221 9.32 -9.32 -14.35
N THR A 222 9.54 -8.57 -15.44
CA THR A 222 10.67 -7.66 -15.61
C THR A 222 10.28 -6.41 -16.36
N GLY A 223 10.97 -5.29 -16.09
CA GLY A 223 10.86 -4.06 -16.88
C GLY A 223 9.59 -3.23 -16.61
N CYS A 224 8.73 -3.65 -15.68
CA CYS A 224 7.48 -2.96 -15.34
C CYS A 224 7.54 -2.24 -14.00
N GLY A 225 8.72 -1.75 -13.61
CA GLY A 225 8.89 -0.94 -12.38
C GLY A 225 9.25 -1.76 -11.15
N MET A 226 8.55 -2.84 -10.87
CA MET A 226 8.88 -3.81 -9.83
C MET A 226 9.00 -5.20 -10.44
N ASP A 227 10.21 -5.74 -10.47
CA ASP A 227 10.46 -7.07 -11.02
C ASP A 227 10.08 -8.17 -10.03
N ALA A 228 9.66 -9.33 -10.53
CA ALA A 228 9.36 -10.51 -9.72
C ALA A 228 10.55 -10.91 -8.83
N ALA A 229 11.79 -10.82 -9.37
CA ALA A 229 13.00 -11.14 -8.61
C ALA A 229 13.21 -10.23 -7.37
N PHE A 230 12.73 -8.97 -7.40
CA PHE A 230 12.73 -8.11 -6.23
C PHE A 230 11.77 -8.64 -5.16
N MET A 231 10.56 -9.03 -5.56
CA MET A 231 9.60 -9.64 -4.64
C MET A 231 10.15 -10.94 -4.03
N ASP A 232 10.78 -11.79 -4.82
CA ASP A 232 11.32 -13.08 -4.34
C ASP A 232 12.33 -12.88 -3.20
N VAL A 233 13.28 -11.94 -3.35
CA VAL A 233 14.26 -11.69 -2.28
C VAL A 233 13.64 -11.04 -1.05
N CYS A 234 12.64 -10.17 -1.23
CA CYS A 234 11.89 -9.59 -0.13
C CYS A 234 11.09 -10.64 0.65
N LEU A 235 10.48 -11.58 -0.05
CA LEU A 235 9.73 -12.69 0.56
C LEU A 235 10.63 -13.58 1.40
N VAL A 236 11.82 -13.92 0.89
CA VAL A 236 12.80 -14.70 1.66
C VAL A 236 13.19 -13.99 2.95
N ALA A 237 13.51 -12.69 2.86
CA ALA A 237 13.88 -11.87 4.01
C ALA A 237 12.74 -11.72 5.03
N TYR A 238 11.51 -11.45 4.56
CA TYR A 238 10.35 -11.20 5.43
C TYR A 238 9.84 -12.47 6.10
N LEU A 239 9.69 -13.56 5.35
CA LEU A 239 9.18 -14.83 5.87
C LEU A 239 10.17 -15.50 6.81
N ASN A 240 11.46 -15.44 6.52
CA ASN A 240 12.51 -16.09 7.32
C ASN A 240 12.18 -17.55 7.70
N GLY A 241 11.69 -18.31 6.70
CA GLY A 241 11.28 -19.71 6.88
C GLY A 241 9.84 -19.91 7.39
N HIS A 242 9.08 -18.85 7.64
CA HIS A 242 7.66 -18.97 7.99
C HIS A 242 6.83 -19.46 6.81
N ASP A 243 5.73 -20.17 7.09
CA ASP A 243 4.84 -20.72 6.05
C ASP A 243 4.22 -19.58 5.21
N PRO A 244 4.49 -19.52 3.90
CA PRO A 244 3.91 -18.50 3.03
C PRO A 244 2.39 -18.61 2.87
N ARG A 245 1.76 -19.68 3.36
CA ARG A 245 0.30 -19.88 3.36
C ARG A 245 -0.39 -19.43 4.64
N ASP A 246 0.36 -18.99 5.65
CA ASP A 246 -0.25 -18.39 6.83
C ASP A 246 -1.07 -17.16 6.43
N PRO A 247 -2.36 -17.06 6.82
CA PRO A 247 -3.20 -15.90 6.52
C PRO A 247 -2.64 -14.55 7.00
N LEU A 248 -1.74 -14.55 7.97
CA LEU A 248 -1.12 -13.32 8.49
C LEU A 248 0.06 -12.82 7.64
N VAL A 249 0.55 -13.63 6.71
CA VAL A 249 1.49 -13.19 5.67
C VAL A 249 0.84 -13.20 4.28
N SER A 250 -0.16 -14.05 4.07
CA SER A 250 -0.92 -14.19 2.83
C SER A 250 -2.42 -14.12 3.11
N PRO A 251 -3.00 -12.93 3.25
CA PRO A 251 -4.44 -12.76 3.57
C PRO A 251 -5.40 -13.48 2.61
N ALA A 252 -4.96 -13.78 1.39
CA ALA A 252 -5.73 -14.58 0.45
C ALA A 252 -6.00 -16.02 0.93
N PHE A 253 -5.27 -16.53 1.92
CA PHE A 253 -5.52 -17.86 2.53
C PHE A 253 -6.36 -17.79 3.81
N ALA A 254 -6.83 -16.62 4.22
CA ALA A 254 -7.78 -16.51 5.34
C ALA A 254 -9.07 -17.29 5.06
N THR A 255 -9.71 -17.79 6.11
CA THR A 255 -10.99 -18.49 5.97
C THR A 255 -12.10 -17.53 5.52
N ASP A 256 -13.15 -18.07 4.92
CA ASP A 256 -14.29 -17.26 4.49
C ASP A 256 -14.96 -16.54 5.67
N GLU A 257 -14.97 -17.17 6.86
CA GLU A 257 -15.46 -16.55 8.09
C GLU A 257 -14.62 -15.33 8.48
N GLN A 258 -13.28 -15.47 8.45
CA GLN A 258 -12.36 -14.36 8.74
C GLN A 258 -12.53 -13.21 7.73
N LEU A 259 -12.68 -13.53 6.43
CA LEU A 259 -12.87 -12.53 5.38
C LEU A 259 -14.20 -11.79 5.51
N ARG A 260 -15.30 -12.47 5.87
CA ARG A 260 -16.60 -11.82 6.10
C ARG A 260 -16.60 -10.81 7.25
N ARG A 261 -15.65 -10.90 8.16
CA ARG A 261 -15.50 -9.98 9.29
C ARG A 261 -14.64 -8.76 8.99
N LEU A 262 -13.97 -8.72 7.82
CA LEU A 262 -13.19 -7.56 7.41
C LEU A 262 -14.06 -6.29 7.32
N PRO A 263 -13.47 -5.10 7.55
CA PRO A 263 -14.15 -3.84 7.24
C PRO A 263 -14.32 -3.70 5.71
N PRO A 264 -14.99 -2.63 5.23
CA PRO A 264 -14.96 -2.29 3.81
C PRO A 264 -13.53 -2.23 3.26
N VAL A 265 -13.29 -2.91 2.12
CA VAL A 265 -11.98 -3.03 1.49
C VAL A 265 -11.96 -2.25 0.18
N HIS A 266 -11.05 -1.29 0.05
CA HIS A 266 -10.85 -0.49 -1.15
C HIS A 266 -9.48 -0.82 -1.74
N ILE A 267 -9.43 -1.30 -2.99
CA ILE A 267 -8.21 -1.71 -3.70
C ILE A 267 -8.04 -0.87 -4.95
N LEU A 268 -6.92 -0.18 -5.08
CA LEU A 268 -6.50 0.48 -6.30
C LEU A 268 -5.23 -0.21 -6.82
N GLY A 269 -5.39 -1.03 -7.87
CA GLY A 269 -4.32 -1.80 -8.49
C GLY A 269 -3.62 -1.05 -9.61
N ALA A 270 -2.45 -1.54 -10.00
CA ALA A 270 -1.74 -1.15 -11.21
C ALA A 270 -1.97 -2.20 -12.32
N ASP A 271 -2.00 -1.75 -13.58
CA ASP A 271 -2.25 -2.65 -14.71
C ASP A 271 -1.01 -3.48 -15.07
N ARG A 272 0.15 -2.82 -15.21
CA ARG A 272 1.43 -3.45 -15.55
C ARG A 272 2.18 -3.83 -14.25
N ASP A 273 1.63 -4.79 -13.50
CA ASP A 273 2.13 -5.15 -12.18
C ASP A 273 2.08 -6.66 -11.95
N VAL A 274 3.14 -7.23 -11.41
CA VAL A 274 3.19 -8.66 -11.04
C VAL A 274 2.08 -9.03 -10.04
N LEU A 275 1.66 -8.09 -9.19
CA LEU A 275 0.66 -8.29 -8.13
C LEU A 275 -0.78 -8.10 -8.60
N ARG A 276 -1.02 -7.63 -9.84
CA ARG A 276 -2.35 -7.30 -10.34
C ARG A 276 -3.35 -8.44 -10.17
N ASP A 277 -3.01 -9.61 -10.67
CA ASP A 277 -3.96 -10.72 -10.72
C ASP A 277 -4.28 -11.29 -9.34
N GLN A 278 -3.32 -11.31 -8.41
CA GLN A 278 -3.59 -11.75 -7.03
C GLN A 278 -4.53 -10.76 -6.31
N GLY A 279 -4.32 -9.46 -6.48
CA GLY A 279 -5.21 -8.43 -5.94
C GLY A 279 -6.64 -8.54 -6.47
N LEU A 280 -6.79 -8.75 -7.79
CA LEU A 280 -8.10 -8.94 -8.43
C LEU A 280 -8.78 -10.26 -8.00
N ARG A 281 -8.04 -11.35 -7.84
CA ARG A 281 -8.59 -12.61 -7.31
C ARG A 281 -9.10 -12.43 -5.89
N PHE A 282 -8.34 -11.76 -5.06
CA PHE A 282 -8.73 -11.47 -3.68
C PHE A 282 -10.00 -10.62 -3.62
N ALA A 283 -10.08 -9.55 -4.42
CA ALA A 283 -11.28 -8.71 -4.52
C ALA A 283 -12.52 -9.51 -4.95
N ARG A 284 -12.39 -10.35 -6.00
CA ARG A 284 -13.51 -11.21 -6.44
C ARG A 284 -13.96 -12.19 -5.37
N ARG A 285 -13.03 -12.73 -4.57
CA ARG A 285 -13.37 -13.61 -3.45
C ARG A 285 -14.13 -12.86 -2.36
N LEU A 286 -13.70 -11.66 -2.01
CA LEU A 286 -14.43 -10.81 -1.06
C LEU A 286 -15.86 -10.53 -1.55
N ASP A 287 -15.99 -10.18 -2.82
CA ASP A 287 -17.29 -9.95 -3.44
C ASP A 287 -18.20 -11.17 -3.38
N ALA A 288 -17.72 -12.32 -3.81
CA ALA A 288 -18.45 -13.59 -3.77
C ALA A 288 -18.90 -13.97 -2.34
N LEU A 289 -18.19 -13.50 -1.31
CA LEU A 289 -18.54 -13.67 0.10
C LEU A 289 -19.52 -12.61 0.62
N GLY A 290 -19.91 -11.64 -0.21
CA GLY A 290 -20.79 -10.52 0.17
C GLY A 290 -20.10 -9.47 1.04
N CYS A 291 -18.75 -9.41 1.06
CA CYS A 291 -18.00 -8.39 1.77
C CYS A 291 -18.07 -7.05 1.02
N PRO A 292 -18.17 -5.90 1.70
CA PRO A 292 -18.07 -4.61 1.04
C PRO A 292 -16.67 -4.42 0.43
N VAL A 293 -16.56 -4.47 -0.89
CA VAL A 293 -15.30 -4.30 -1.61
C VAL A 293 -15.48 -3.39 -2.82
N ARG A 294 -14.53 -2.47 -3.01
CA ARG A 294 -14.34 -1.68 -4.24
C ARG A 294 -12.93 -1.98 -4.75
N ALA A 295 -12.82 -2.46 -5.98
CA ALA A 295 -11.53 -2.74 -6.60
C ALA A 295 -11.47 -2.11 -7.99
N GLU A 296 -10.42 -1.35 -8.23
CA GLU A 296 -10.14 -0.69 -9.50
C GLU A 296 -8.69 -0.96 -9.92
N VAL A 297 -8.43 -0.97 -11.22
CA VAL A 297 -7.09 -1.02 -11.79
C VAL A 297 -6.91 0.23 -12.65
N LEU A 298 -5.82 0.97 -12.45
CA LEU A 298 -5.50 2.12 -13.28
C LEU A 298 -4.91 1.63 -14.60
N PRO A 299 -5.61 1.82 -15.74
CA PRO A 299 -5.18 1.27 -17.02
C PRO A 299 -3.83 1.82 -17.45
N GLY A 300 -2.92 0.95 -17.89
CA GLY A 300 -1.58 1.33 -18.36
C GLY A 300 -0.59 1.76 -17.27
N SER A 301 -1.01 1.92 -16.01
CA SER A 301 -0.14 2.27 -14.90
C SER A 301 0.77 1.10 -14.48
N THR A 302 1.87 1.40 -13.81
CA THR A 302 2.74 0.39 -13.21
C THR A 302 2.82 0.54 -11.70
N HIS A 303 3.38 -0.45 -11.01
CA HIS A 303 3.66 -0.40 -9.57
C HIS A 303 4.40 0.90 -9.18
N LEU A 304 4.37 1.28 -7.90
CA LEU A 304 5.10 2.42 -7.32
C LEU A 304 4.46 3.82 -7.54
N PHE A 305 3.31 3.97 -8.18
CA PHE A 305 2.72 5.29 -8.45
C PHE A 305 2.37 6.11 -7.19
N VAL A 306 2.31 5.49 -6.02
CA VAL A 306 2.07 6.18 -4.74
C VAL A 306 3.36 6.75 -4.14
N THR A 307 4.47 6.01 -4.21
CA THR A 307 5.68 6.32 -3.45
C THR A 307 6.86 6.77 -4.31
N VAL A 308 6.82 6.57 -5.62
CA VAL A 308 7.90 6.98 -6.53
C VAL A 308 7.36 8.00 -7.54
N LYS A 309 8.06 9.14 -7.65
CA LYS A 309 7.70 10.20 -8.61
C LYS A 309 7.79 9.69 -10.06
N GLY A 310 6.95 10.25 -10.92
CA GLY A 310 6.98 9.98 -12.36
C GLY A 310 5.63 9.55 -12.95
N GLN A 311 4.61 9.33 -12.11
CA GLN A 311 3.25 8.98 -12.52
C GLN A 311 2.23 9.92 -11.84
N PRO A 312 2.25 11.24 -12.13
CA PRO A 312 1.49 12.24 -11.38
C PRO A 312 -0.03 12.08 -11.47
N ALA A 313 -0.58 11.65 -12.60
CA ALA A 313 -2.03 11.42 -12.73
C ALA A 313 -2.47 10.19 -11.90
N ALA A 314 -1.70 9.10 -11.91
CA ALA A 314 -1.97 7.94 -11.08
C ALA A 314 -1.83 8.27 -9.59
N PHE A 315 -0.83 9.08 -9.20
CA PHE A 315 -0.67 9.58 -7.84
C PHE A 315 -1.87 10.42 -7.39
N ALA A 316 -2.33 11.37 -8.23
CA ALA A 316 -3.51 12.20 -7.92
C ALA A 316 -4.78 11.35 -7.76
N CYS A 317 -4.95 10.32 -8.60
CA CYS A 317 -6.03 9.35 -8.47
C CYS A 317 -5.93 8.59 -7.14
N ALA A 318 -4.74 8.15 -6.73
CA ALA A 318 -4.54 7.46 -5.46
C ALA A 318 -4.91 8.34 -4.25
N VAL A 319 -4.56 9.63 -4.27
CA VAL A 319 -4.95 10.59 -3.22
C VAL A 319 -6.47 10.76 -3.15
N ALA A 320 -7.14 10.93 -4.29
CA ALA A 320 -8.59 11.01 -4.36
C ALA A 320 -9.27 9.73 -3.84
N PHE A 321 -8.76 8.57 -4.24
CA PHE A 321 -9.24 7.26 -3.81
C PHE A 321 -9.18 7.08 -2.29
N ALA A 322 -8.07 7.48 -1.64
CA ALA A 322 -7.97 7.46 -0.18
C ALA A 322 -9.03 8.35 0.46
N THR A 323 -9.17 9.57 -0.04
CA THR A 323 -10.12 10.57 0.51
C THR A 323 -11.56 10.07 0.44
N GLU A 324 -11.94 9.39 -0.65
CA GLU A 324 -13.26 8.79 -0.82
C GLU A 324 -13.48 7.59 0.10
N ALA A 325 -12.48 6.71 0.21
CA ALA A 325 -12.55 5.47 1.00
C ALA A 325 -12.66 5.71 2.52
N MET A 326 -12.30 6.91 2.99
CA MET A 326 -12.34 7.28 4.41
C MET A 326 -13.62 8.04 4.82
N ARG A 327 -14.46 8.43 3.87
CA ARG A 327 -15.77 9.08 4.13
C ARG A 327 -16.79 8.06 4.61
#